data_7a58af4454f722fa83600eeef36d31cf
#
_entry.id   7a58af4454f722fa83600eeef36d31cf
#
_cell.length_a   1.000
_cell.length_b   1.000
_cell.length_c   1.000
_cell.angle_alpha   90.00
_cell.angle_beta   90.00
_cell.angle_gamma   90.00
#
_symmetry.space_group_name_H-M   'P 1'
#
loop_
_entity.id
_entity.type
_entity.pdbx_description
1 polymer ?
#
loop_
_entity_poly.entity_id
_entity_poly.type
_entity_poly.pdbx_seq_one_letter_code
_entity_poly.pdbx_strand_id
1 'polypeptide(L)'
;FLIYGMFTGFVLSIVFQLAHTVEETNFPQASVETGKMEDEWAVHQLKTTANFATNNRVISWLVGGLNFQVEHHLFPRISHVHYPEISKIIKNACQEFGVPYIEYPKMRMAVASHITHLKSLSRK
;
A
#
# COMPACT_ATOMS: atom_id res chain seq x y z
N PHE A 1 5.54 -29.60 -5.49
CA PHE A 1 5.46 -28.43 -6.38
C PHE A 1 4.15 -27.67 -6.17
N LEU A 2 3.00 -28.35 -6.23
CA LEU A 2 1.66 -27.74 -6.08
C LEU A 2 1.51 -27.00 -4.73
N ILE A 3 1.85 -27.65 -3.61
CA ILE A 3 1.75 -27.10 -2.26
C ILE A 3 2.61 -25.82 -2.14
N TYR A 4 3.83 -25.85 -2.66
CA TYR A 4 4.71 -24.68 -2.69
C TYR A 4 4.09 -23.53 -3.47
N GLY A 5 3.58 -23.80 -4.68
CA GLY A 5 2.92 -22.78 -5.50
C GLY A 5 1.70 -22.16 -4.83
N MET A 6 0.86 -22.99 -4.20
CA MET A 6 -0.32 -22.50 -3.44
C MET A 6 0.09 -21.63 -2.25
N PHE A 7 1.09 -22.05 -1.47
CA PHE A 7 1.58 -21.27 -0.33
C PHE A 7 2.16 -19.92 -0.76
N THR A 8 3.01 -19.93 -1.78
CA THR A 8 3.61 -18.69 -2.32
C THR A 8 2.54 -17.74 -2.86
N GLY A 9 1.58 -18.25 -3.63
CA GLY A 9 0.47 -17.46 -4.15
C GLY A 9 -0.40 -16.86 -3.05
N PHE A 10 -0.67 -17.63 -1.98
CA PHE A 10 -1.42 -17.14 -0.82
C PHE A 10 -0.69 -16.00 -0.10
N VAL A 11 0.61 -16.17 0.17
CA VAL A 11 1.41 -15.12 0.83
C VAL A 11 1.47 -13.85 0.00
N LEU A 12 1.74 -13.97 -1.31
CA LEU A 12 1.77 -12.83 -2.22
C LEU A 12 0.40 -12.13 -2.28
N SER A 13 -0.68 -12.90 -2.39
CA SER A 13 -2.04 -12.33 -2.41
C SER A 13 -2.32 -11.49 -1.17
N ILE A 14 -1.97 -11.98 0.03
CA ILE A 14 -2.13 -11.21 1.27
C ILE A 14 -1.31 -9.92 1.21
N VAL A 15 -0.04 -9.98 0.83
CA VAL A 15 0.83 -8.80 0.76
C VAL A 15 0.23 -7.72 -0.14
N PHE A 16 -0.20 -8.09 -1.35
CA PHE A 16 -0.80 -7.15 -2.30
C PHE A 16 -2.15 -6.61 -1.82
N GLN A 17 -3.00 -7.44 -1.25
CA GLN A 17 -4.32 -7.00 -0.77
C GLN A 17 -4.20 -6.02 0.41
N LEU A 18 -3.27 -6.24 1.34
CA LEU A 18 -3.05 -5.33 2.47
C LEU A 18 -2.47 -3.97 2.04
N ALA A 19 -1.84 -3.91 0.88
CA ALA A 19 -1.28 -2.68 0.33
C ALA A 19 -2.29 -1.87 -0.50
N HIS A 20 -3.27 -2.52 -1.14
CA HIS A 20 -4.13 -1.89 -2.14
C HIS A 20 -5.64 -2.01 -1.86
N THR A 21 -6.05 -2.93 -0.99
CA THR A 21 -7.47 -3.22 -0.75
C THR A 21 -7.79 -3.04 0.74
N VAL A 22 -7.60 -1.83 1.23
CA VAL A 22 -7.92 -1.42 2.61
C VAL A 22 -8.88 -0.24 2.60
N GLU A 23 -9.50 0.04 3.75
CA GLU A 23 -10.60 1.00 3.86
C GLU A 23 -10.22 2.42 3.42
N GLU A 24 -8.98 2.82 3.64
CA GLU A 24 -8.50 4.19 3.39
C GLU A 24 -7.94 4.38 1.97
N THR A 25 -7.74 3.29 1.19
CA THR A 25 -7.30 3.41 -0.21
C THR A 25 -8.48 3.80 -1.10
N ASN A 26 -8.24 4.78 -1.96
CA ASN A 26 -9.20 5.24 -2.95
C ASN A 26 -8.99 4.53 -4.28
N PHE A 27 -10.07 4.43 -5.06
CA PHE A 27 -10.03 3.92 -6.44
C PHE A 27 -10.54 5.03 -7.38
N PRO A 28 -9.75 6.11 -7.58
CA PRO A 28 -10.17 7.22 -8.41
C PRO A 28 -10.42 6.76 -9.84
N GLN A 29 -11.52 7.22 -10.42
CA GLN A 29 -11.91 6.93 -11.80
C GLN A 29 -11.35 8.04 -12.71
N ALA A 30 -10.96 7.67 -13.92
CA ALA A 30 -10.65 8.66 -14.93
C ALA A 30 -11.88 9.51 -15.26
N SER A 31 -11.68 10.81 -15.50
CA SER A 31 -12.76 11.69 -15.95
C SER A 31 -13.43 11.14 -17.22
N VAL A 32 -14.74 11.01 -17.21
CA VAL A 32 -15.52 10.51 -18.35
C VAL A 32 -15.36 11.42 -19.57
N GLU A 33 -15.15 12.71 -19.35
CA GLU A 33 -15.04 13.72 -20.44
C GLU A 33 -13.64 13.76 -21.05
N THR A 34 -12.59 13.64 -20.24
CA THR A 34 -11.22 13.83 -20.69
C THR A 34 -10.41 12.54 -20.81
N GLY A 35 -10.90 11.43 -20.19
CA GLY A 35 -10.18 10.16 -20.08
C GLY A 35 -8.90 10.25 -19.24
N LYS A 36 -8.68 11.37 -18.53
CA LYS A 36 -7.48 11.60 -17.72
C LYS A 36 -7.78 11.46 -16.23
N MET A 37 -6.76 11.08 -15.49
CA MET A 37 -6.80 11.12 -14.02
C MET A 37 -6.68 12.59 -13.58
N GLU A 38 -7.45 12.97 -12.57
CA GLU A 38 -7.42 14.33 -12.00
C GLU A 38 -6.13 14.59 -11.19
N ASP A 39 -5.66 13.55 -10.49
CA ASP A 39 -4.47 13.63 -9.66
C ASP A 39 -3.18 13.47 -10.49
N GLU A 40 -2.14 14.20 -10.11
CA GLU A 40 -0.78 13.92 -10.58
C GLU A 40 -0.35 12.50 -10.17
N TRP A 41 0.54 11.88 -10.96
CA TRP A 41 0.95 10.49 -10.78
C TRP A 41 1.38 10.16 -9.34
N ALA A 42 2.20 11.00 -8.70
CA ALA A 42 2.68 10.76 -7.34
C ALA A 42 1.55 10.82 -6.31
N VAL A 43 0.64 11.78 -6.43
CA VAL A 43 -0.54 11.92 -5.54
C VAL A 43 -1.48 10.73 -5.72
N HIS A 44 -1.68 10.28 -6.97
CA HIS A 44 -2.46 9.08 -7.26
C HIS A 44 -1.88 7.84 -6.56
N GLN A 45 -0.55 7.62 -6.64
CA GLN A 45 0.10 6.50 -5.95
C GLN A 45 -0.12 6.56 -4.42
N LEU A 46 0.00 7.75 -3.82
CA LEU A 46 -0.24 7.96 -2.38
C LEU A 46 -1.69 7.66 -1.95
N LYS A 47 -2.67 7.99 -2.79
CA LYS A 47 -4.10 7.75 -2.51
C LYS A 47 -4.53 6.28 -2.71
N THR A 48 -3.84 5.53 -3.56
CA THR A 48 -4.20 4.16 -3.94
C THR A 48 -3.37 3.09 -3.24
N THR A 49 -2.42 3.48 -2.39
CA THR A 49 -1.45 2.57 -1.81
C THR A 49 -1.29 2.81 -0.31
N ALA A 50 -1.20 1.74 0.46
CA ALA A 50 -0.99 1.78 1.90
C ALA A 50 0.26 1.00 2.31
N ASN A 51 0.99 1.52 3.29
CA ASN A 51 2.05 0.79 3.97
C ASN A 51 1.49 -0.01 5.15
N PHE A 52 2.08 -1.16 5.44
CA PHE A 52 1.66 -1.99 6.56
C PHE A 52 2.82 -2.60 7.33
N ALA A 53 2.64 -2.82 8.63
CA ALA A 53 3.64 -3.43 9.52
C ALA A 53 5.04 -2.77 9.43
N THR A 54 5.11 -1.47 9.19
CA THR A 54 6.34 -0.69 8.97
C THR A 54 7.29 -0.72 10.17
N ASN A 55 6.74 -0.96 11.37
CA ASN A 55 7.53 -1.09 12.60
C ASN A 55 8.07 -2.52 12.84
N ASN A 56 7.83 -3.47 11.92
CA ASN A 56 8.24 -4.86 12.09
C ASN A 56 9.34 -5.25 11.09
N ARG A 57 10.59 -5.23 11.54
CA ARG A 57 11.76 -5.57 10.71
C ARG A 57 11.75 -6.99 10.17
N VAL A 58 11.15 -7.94 10.92
CA VAL A 58 11.06 -9.35 10.48
C VAL A 58 10.09 -9.46 9.31
N ILE A 59 8.92 -8.82 9.40
CA ILE A 59 7.97 -8.79 8.29
C ILE A 59 8.60 -8.09 7.07
N SER A 60 9.24 -6.94 7.26
CA SER A 60 9.91 -6.23 6.17
C SER A 60 10.96 -7.10 5.46
N TRP A 61 11.72 -7.87 6.23
CA TRP A 61 12.68 -8.80 5.65
C TRP A 61 12.01 -9.96 4.89
N LEU A 62 10.98 -10.58 5.48
CA LEU A 62 10.26 -11.71 4.88
C LEU A 62 9.57 -11.34 3.56
N VAL A 63 9.00 -10.13 3.47
CA VAL A 63 8.30 -9.67 2.27
C VAL A 63 9.18 -8.83 1.34
N GLY A 64 10.51 -8.79 1.57
CA GLY A 64 11.45 -8.04 0.72
C GLY A 64 11.15 -6.54 0.65
N GLY A 65 10.67 -5.95 1.75
CA GLY A 65 10.32 -4.52 1.82
C GLY A 65 8.99 -4.15 1.16
N LEU A 66 8.23 -5.10 0.60
CA LEU A 66 6.92 -4.83 -0.03
C LEU A 66 5.84 -4.33 0.93
N ASN A 67 6.09 -4.33 2.23
CA ASN A 67 5.25 -3.66 3.22
C ASN A 67 5.41 -2.12 3.24
N PHE A 68 6.42 -1.59 2.52
CA PHE A 68 6.61 -0.17 2.21
C PHE A 68 6.17 0.08 0.76
N GLN A 69 4.89 -0.15 0.48
CA GLN A 69 4.36 -0.10 -0.89
C GLN A 69 4.35 1.30 -1.48
N VAL A 70 4.12 2.32 -0.68
CA VAL A 70 4.20 3.73 -1.13
C VAL A 70 5.58 4.02 -1.69
N GLU A 71 6.64 3.66 -0.96
CA GLU A 71 8.03 3.85 -1.37
C GLU A 71 8.37 3.01 -2.60
N HIS A 72 7.85 1.78 -2.63
CA HIS A 72 8.02 0.88 -3.77
C HIS A 72 7.41 1.45 -5.06
N HIS A 73 6.22 2.03 -4.98
CA HIS A 73 5.53 2.62 -6.13
C HIS A 73 6.19 3.93 -6.59
N LEU A 74 6.57 4.79 -5.66
CA LEU A 74 7.20 6.08 -6.01
C LEU A 74 8.65 5.92 -6.48
N PHE A 75 9.38 4.94 -5.93
CA PHE A 75 10.81 4.76 -6.17
C PHE A 75 11.18 3.30 -6.52
N PRO A 76 10.61 2.71 -7.59
CA PRO A 76 10.77 1.28 -7.90
C PRO A 76 12.21 0.87 -8.26
N ARG A 77 13.09 1.86 -8.51
CA ARG A 77 14.51 1.63 -8.83
C ARG A 77 15.43 1.73 -7.62
N ILE A 78 14.90 2.08 -6.45
CA ILE A 78 15.68 2.17 -5.21
C ILE A 78 15.53 0.85 -4.43
N SER A 79 16.64 0.37 -3.87
CA SER A 79 16.60 -0.84 -3.05
C SER A 79 15.74 -0.64 -1.80
N HIS A 80 14.94 -1.66 -1.49
CA HIS A 80 14.03 -1.67 -0.34
C HIS A 80 14.72 -1.45 1.03
N VAL A 81 16.03 -1.63 1.13
CA VAL A 81 16.77 -1.35 2.36
C VAL A 81 16.74 0.13 2.76
N HIS A 82 16.49 1.01 1.79
CA HIS A 82 16.37 2.45 2.00
C HIS A 82 14.95 2.93 2.28
N TYR A 83 13.93 2.09 2.08
CA TYR A 83 12.53 2.48 2.23
C TYR A 83 12.18 3.05 3.61
N PRO A 84 12.69 2.55 4.75
CA PRO A 84 12.41 3.15 6.05
C PRO A 84 12.87 4.61 6.19
N GLU A 85 13.96 5.00 5.55
CA GLU A 85 14.45 6.38 5.56
C GLU A 85 13.68 7.26 4.57
N ILE A 86 13.40 6.74 3.38
CA ILE A 86 12.58 7.42 2.37
C ILE A 86 11.17 7.67 2.89
N SER A 87 10.58 6.72 3.61
CA SER A 87 9.28 6.83 4.26
C SER A 87 9.16 8.08 5.15
N LYS A 88 10.20 8.40 5.91
CA LYS A 88 10.22 9.60 6.74
C LYS A 88 10.16 10.89 5.92
N ILE A 89 10.89 10.92 4.80
CA ILE A 89 10.92 12.07 3.88
C ILE A 89 9.55 12.24 3.23
N ILE A 90 8.95 11.15 2.73
CA ILE A 90 7.62 11.19 2.09
C ILE A 90 6.55 11.64 3.10
N LYS A 91 6.57 11.13 4.33
CA LYS A 91 5.63 11.55 5.38
C LYS A 91 5.70 13.05 5.64
N ASN A 92 6.90 13.61 5.75
CA ASN A 92 7.08 15.04 5.96
C ASN A 92 6.54 15.85 4.77
N ALA A 93 6.85 15.43 3.54
CA ALA A 93 6.33 16.06 2.34
C ALA A 93 4.80 15.97 2.28
N CYS A 94 4.21 14.80 2.56
CA CYS A 94 2.76 14.64 2.59
C CYS A 94 2.09 15.57 3.61
N GLN A 95 2.69 15.77 4.79
CA GLN A 95 2.21 16.71 5.79
C GLN A 95 2.29 18.16 5.30
N GLU A 96 3.40 18.54 4.67
CA GLU A 96 3.62 19.88 4.12
C GLU A 96 2.62 20.24 3.01
N PHE A 97 2.34 19.29 2.11
CA PHE A 97 1.45 19.50 0.97
C PHE A 97 -0.01 19.10 1.22
N GLY A 98 -0.35 18.64 2.42
CA GLY A 98 -1.72 18.21 2.76
C GLY A 98 -2.20 16.97 1.98
N VAL A 99 -1.27 16.10 1.57
CA VAL A 99 -1.57 14.85 0.84
C VAL A 99 -1.66 13.69 1.83
N PRO A 100 -2.63 12.77 1.70
CA PRO A 100 -2.73 11.63 2.61
C PRO A 100 -1.55 10.67 2.43
N TYR A 101 -1.03 10.15 3.55
CA TYR A 101 -0.08 9.06 3.59
C TYR A 101 -0.66 7.94 4.45
N ILE A 102 -1.06 6.84 3.81
CA ILE A 102 -1.78 5.75 4.46
C ILE A 102 -0.78 4.74 5.02
N GLU A 103 -0.81 4.53 6.34
CA GLU A 103 0.09 3.59 7.02
C GLU A 103 -0.60 2.87 8.18
N TYR A 104 -0.42 1.56 8.21
CA TYR A 104 -0.81 0.70 9.31
C TYR A 104 0.45 0.17 10.04
N PRO A 105 0.90 0.79 11.13
CA PRO A 105 2.15 0.41 11.81
C PRO A 105 2.21 -1.05 12.26
N LYS A 106 1.05 -1.69 12.47
CA LYS A 106 0.92 -3.08 12.91
C LYS A 106 0.13 -3.90 11.88
N MET A 107 0.59 -5.12 11.58
CA MET A 107 -0.08 -6.06 10.66
C MET A 107 -1.58 -6.24 10.98
N ARG A 108 -1.93 -6.41 12.25
CA ARG A 108 -3.33 -6.59 12.68
C ARG A 108 -4.25 -5.42 12.27
N MET A 109 -3.73 -4.21 12.18
CA MET A 109 -4.51 -3.04 11.80
C MET A 109 -4.82 -3.08 10.30
N ALA A 110 -3.84 -3.40 9.47
CA ALA A 110 -4.03 -3.58 8.04
C ALA A 110 -5.03 -4.70 7.73
N VAL A 111 -4.91 -5.84 8.42
CA VAL A 111 -5.84 -6.97 8.29
C VAL A 111 -7.26 -6.56 8.70
N ALA A 112 -7.42 -5.85 9.81
CA ALA A 112 -8.74 -5.38 10.27
C ALA A 112 -9.36 -4.41 9.25
N SER A 113 -8.60 -3.45 8.74
CA SER A 113 -9.04 -2.52 7.70
C SER A 113 -9.44 -3.26 6.42
N HIS A 114 -8.64 -4.21 5.95
CA HIS A 114 -8.96 -5.04 4.79
C HIS A 114 -10.28 -5.80 4.98
N ILE A 115 -10.49 -6.46 6.12
CA ILE A 115 -11.74 -7.17 6.42
C ILE A 115 -12.94 -6.21 6.43
N THR A 116 -12.79 -5.03 7.01
CA THR A 116 -13.83 -4.00 7.04
C THR A 116 -14.17 -3.54 5.63
N HIS A 117 -13.15 -3.29 4.80
CA HIS A 117 -13.33 -2.94 3.40
C HIS A 117 -14.10 -4.01 2.62
N LEU A 118 -13.71 -5.28 2.72
CA LEU A 118 -14.42 -6.39 2.08
C LEU A 118 -15.88 -6.50 2.52
N LYS A 119 -16.16 -6.33 3.82
CA LYS A 119 -17.53 -6.30 4.34
C LYS A 119 -18.35 -5.13 3.80
N SER A 120 -17.74 -3.98 3.58
CA SER A 120 -18.42 -2.82 2.99
C SER A 120 -18.83 -3.08 1.54
N LEU A 121 -17.96 -3.74 0.77
CA LEU A 121 -18.23 -4.12 -0.62
C LEU A 121 -19.34 -5.18 -0.75
N SER A 122 -19.45 -6.10 0.20
CA SER A 122 -20.47 -7.15 0.18
C SER A 122 -21.89 -6.65 0.53
N ARG A 123 -22.03 -5.41 1.00
CA ARG A 123 -23.32 -4.81 1.39
C ARG A 123 -23.89 -3.83 0.34
N LYS A 124 -23.16 -3.64 -0.75
CA LYS A 124 -23.60 -2.88 -1.93
C LYS A 124 -24.26 -3.84 -2.93
#